data_46d5865381194d56ebd7865d3fd5d5fe
#
_entry.id   46d5865381194d56ebd7865d3fd5d5fe
#
_cell.length_a   1.000
_cell.length_b   1.000
_cell.length_c   1.000
_cell.angle_alpha   90.00
_cell.angle_beta   90.00
_cell.angle_gamma   90.00
#
_symmetry.space_group_name_H-M   'P 1'
#
loop_
_entity.id
_entity.type
_entity.pdbx_description
1 polymer ?
#
loop_
_entity_poly.entity_id
_entity_poly.type
_entity_poly.pdbx_seq_one_letter_code
_entity_poly.pdbx_strand_id
1 'polypeptide(L)'
;MTNLPQGWEVKKLEEIANIKGGKRLPKGENLLDNNTKFTYIRVADFQDNGTINLQNIKFINENTYNVLKNYKIYDDNLYISIAGTIGKSGIIPKELNGAILTENAVKLEYIQNNISNKFMYFFTLSNIFKTQIQTSTKIVAQPKLAITRLKQIQIPLPPLKEQERIVGILDESFAKIDESIKILEQNLLNLDELMQSALQKAFNPLKDNAKENYKLPQSWEWKSLEEISENISAGGDKPKNCTESKTAKNQIPVYANGVNNNGLVGYTDKATIIKPSLTISARGTIGFVCIRKEPYFPIVRLISLIPCENILCLHYLYFCLNFFIAKGEGSSIPQLTIPKFKSLQIPLPPLKEQEQIAKHLDFVFEKTKALKELYTKELKDYEELKQSLLNKAFKGEL
;
A
#
# COMPACT_ATOMS: atom_id res chain seq x y z
N MET A 1 -10.27 -26.53 -20.47
CA MET A 1 -11.18 -25.65 -21.27
C MET A 1 -12.15 -26.50 -22.06
N THR A 2 -13.04 -27.24 -21.41
CA THR A 2 -13.79 -28.35 -22.08
C THR A 2 -15.26 -28.05 -22.35
N ASN A 3 -15.79 -26.86 -22.06
CA ASN A 3 -17.18 -26.49 -22.37
C ASN A 3 -17.27 -25.01 -22.79
N LEU A 4 -16.65 -24.67 -23.90
CA LEU A 4 -16.82 -23.33 -24.49
C LEU A 4 -18.15 -23.24 -25.26
N PRO A 5 -18.78 -22.05 -25.34
CA PRO A 5 -19.98 -21.84 -26.15
C PRO A 5 -19.76 -22.15 -27.64
N GLN A 6 -20.86 -22.38 -28.34
CA GLN A 6 -20.81 -22.62 -29.78
C GLN A 6 -20.18 -21.45 -30.53
N GLY A 7 -19.27 -21.74 -31.45
CA GLY A 7 -18.55 -20.75 -32.25
C GLY A 7 -17.26 -20.21 -31.59
N TRP A 8 -16.94 -20.63 -30.35
CA TRP A 8 -15.67 -20.33 -29.74
C TRP A 8 -14.60 -21.36 -30.12
N GLU A 9 -13.37 -20.90 -30.32
CA GLU A 9 -12.22 -21.74 -30.60
C GLU A 9 -11.13 -21.52 -29.58
N VAL A 10 -10.35 -22.57 -29.26
CA VAL A 10 -9.12 -22.39 -28.49
C VAL A 10 -7.96 -22.22 -29.48
N LYS A 11 -7.33 -21.07 -29.43
CA LYS A 11 -6.17 -20.75 -30.30
C LYS A 11 -4.92 -20.52 -29.46
N LYS A 12 -3.75 -20.82 -30.01
CA LYS A 12 -2.48 -20.36 -29.46
C LYS A 12 -2.21 -18.92 -29.88
N LEU A 13 -1.47 -18.15 -29.07
CA LEU A 13 -1.13 -16.77 -29.44
C LEU A 13 -0.37 -16.68 -30.77
N GLU A 14 0.47 -17.69 -31.10
CA GLU A 14 1.19 -17.73 -32.40
C GLU A 14 0.30 -17.92 -33.61
N GLU A 15 -0.92 -18.44 -33.43
CA GLU A 15 -1.90 -18.63 -34.51
C GLU A 15 -2.66 -17.35 -34.84
N ILE A 16 -2.67 -16.38 -33.91
CA ILE A 16 -3.46 -15.15 -34.05
C ILE A 16 -2.60 -13.88 -34.13
N ALA A 17 -1.33 -13.94 -33.69
CA ALA A 17 -0.44 -12.78 -33.70
C ALA A 17 1.04 -13.14 -33.92
N ASN A 18 1.74 -12.27 -34.63
CA ASN A 18 3.21 -12.28 -34.67
C ASN A 18 3.73 -11.63 -33.38
N ILE A 19 4.43 -12.40 -32.55
CA ILE A 19 5.00 -11.93 -31.28
C ILE A 19 6.44 -11.48 -31.53
N LYS A 20 6.66 -10.17 -31.44
CA LYS A 20 7.97 -9.52 -31.71
C LYS A 20 8.53 -8.85 -30.46
N GLY A 21 9.78 -9.16 -30.13
CA GLY A 21 10.49 -8.50 -29.02
C GLY A 21 10.88 -7.07 -29.39
N GLY A 22 10.93 -6.19 -28.38
CA GLY A 22 11.60 -4.90 -28.51
C GLY A 22 13.11 -5.03 -28.49
N LYS A 23 13.84 -3.92 -28.43
CA LYS A 23 15.30 -3.88 -28.55
C LYS A 23 15.91 -2.91 -27.54
N ARG A 24 17.06 -3.33 -26.97
CA ARG A 24 17.92 -2.46 -26.15
C ARG A 24 18.57 -1.38 -27.00
N LEU A 25 18.86 -0.25 -26.38
CA LEU A 25 19.69 0.78 -27.01
C LEU A 25 21.04 0.21 -27.48
N PRO A 26 21.55 0.68 -28.62
CA PRO A 26 22.92 0.37 -29.06
C PRO A 26 23.94 0.76 -27.99
N LYS A 27 25.07 0.07 -27.95
CA LYS A 27 26.15 0.36 -27.00
C LYS A 27 26.67 1.79 -27.20
N GLY A 28 26.72 2.56 -26.13
CA GLY A 28 27.15 3.96 -26.13
C GLY A 28 26.04 4.98 -26.31
N GLU A 29 24.82 4.55 -26.66
CA GLU A 29 23.64 5.42 -26.74
C GLU A 29 22.95 5.55 -25.38
N ASN A 30 22.38 6.72 -25.11
CA ASN A 30 21.67 7.05 -23.87
C ASN A 30 20.25 7.52 -24.15
N LEU A 31 19.39 7.36 -23.16
CA LEU A 31 18.05 7.95 -23.15
C LEU A 31 18.13 9.44 -22.88
N LEU A 32 17.27 10.20 -23.54
CA LEU A 32 17.18 11.65 -23.45
C LEU A 32 15.93 12.05 -22.65
N ASP A 33 16.05 13.10 -21.84
CA ASP A 33 14.92 13.72 -21.14
C ASP A 33 14.26 14.81 -21.97
N ASN A 34 14.98 15.38 -22.94
CA ASN A 34 14.46 16.41 -23.82
C ASN A 34 13.55 15.80 -24.88
N ASN A 35 12.41 16.41 -25.09
CA ASN A 35 11.44 15.99 -26.09
C ASN A 35 12.03 16.04 -27.50
N THR A 36 12.31 14.87 -28.05
CA THR A 36 12.56 14.67 -29.48
C THR A 36 11.32 14.07 -30.13
N LYS A 37 11.28 13.94 -31.45
CA LYS A 37 10.20 13.24 -32.17
C LYS A 37 10.20 11.72 -31.92
N PHE A 38 11.21 11.17 -31.24
CA PHE A 38 11.50 9.74 -31.21
C PHE A 38 11.43 9.21 -29.79
N THR A 39 10.32 8.59 -29.46
CA THR A 39 10.04 8.05 -28.11
C THR A 39 10.58 6.63 -27.97
N TYR A 40 11.10 6.32 -26.76
CA TYR A 40 11.52 4.99 -26.37
C TYR A 40 10.75 4.55 -25.12
N ILE A 41 9.93 3.50 -25.24
CA ILE A 41 9.04 3.00 -24.20
C ILE A 41 9.74 1.91 -23.41
N ARG A 42 9.83 2.07 -22.07
CA ARG A 42 10.42 1.13 -21.11
C ARG A 42 9.32 0.41 -20.32
N VAL A 43 9.64 -0.71 -19.68
CA VAL A 43 8.71 -1.41 -18.75
C VAL A 43 8.32 -0.50 -17.55
N ALA A 44 9.23 0.39 -17.13
CA ALA A 44 8.94 1.37 -16.07
C ALA A 44 7.85 2.40 -16.45
N ASP A 45 7.59 2.56 -17.74
CA ASP A 45 6.58 3.50 -18.24
C ASP A 45 5.19 2.84 -18.33
N PHE A 46 5.08 1.51 -18.15
CA PHE A 46 3.81 0.78 -18.18
C PHE A 46 2.99 1.07 -16.93
N GLN A 47 1.74 1.44 -17.09
CA GLN A 47 0.78 1.67 -16.00
C GLN A 47 -0.10 0.44 -15.75
N ASP A 48 -0.68 0.34 -14.55
CA ASP A 48 -1.53 -0.79 -14.17
C ASP A 48 -2.90 -0.77 -14.87
N ASN A 49 -3.33 0.40 -15.34
CA ASN A 49 -4.54 0.57 -16.17
C ASN A 49 -4.33 0.22 -17.65
N GLY A 50 -3.19 -0.38 -18.03
CA GLY A 50 -2.90 -0.85 -19.39
C GLY A 50 -2.51 0.24 -20.39
N THR A 51 -2.09 1.41 -19.93
CA THR A 51 -1.56 2.49 -20.77
C THR A 51 -0.10 2.83 -20.42
N ILE A 52 0.43 3.91 -20.97
CA ILE A 52 1.80 4.39 -20.77
C ILE A 52 1.79 5.70 -19.97
N ASN A 53 2.71 5.82 -19.01
CA ASN A 53 2.95 7.07 -18.29
C ASN A 53 3.71 8.06 -19.18
N LEU A 54 3.04 9.10 -19.63
CA LEU A 54 3.62 10.13 -20.50
C LEU A 54 4.50 11.13 -19.76
N GLN A 55 4.36 11.28 -18.43
CA GLN A 55 5.08 12.31 -17.66
C GLN A 55 6.59 12.07 -17.60
N ASN A 56 7.01 10.79 -17.58
CA ASN A 56 8.41 10.38 -17.45
C ASN A 56 8.94 9.64 -18.68
N ILE A 57 8.24 9.78 -19.82
CA ILE A 57 8.62 9.12 -21.06
C ILE A 57 10.03 9.56 -21.50
N LYS A 58 10.80 8.65 -22.07
CA LYS A 58 12.15 8.91 -22.55
C LYS A 58 12.20 8.97 -24.06
N PHE A 59 13.22 9.68 -24.55
CA PHE A 59 13.43 9.91 -25.97
C PHE A 59 14.79 9.39 -26.41
N ILE A 60 14.98 9.26 -27.72
CA ILE A 60 16.23 8.89 -28.36
C ILE A 60 16.54 9.85 -29.53
N ASN A 61 17.78 9.90 -29.97
CA ASN A 61 18.16 10.68 -31.15
C ASN A 61 17.71 9.98 -32.44
N GLU A 62 17.70 10.73 -33.56
CA GLU A 62 17.24 10.25 -34.85
C GLU A 62 18.09 9.08 -35.39
N ASN A 63 19.43 9.10 -35.19
CA ASN A 63 20.29 8.05 -35.62
C ASN A 63 19.95 6.71 -34.91
N THR A 64 19.80 6.76 -33.59
CA THR A 64 19.37 5.62 -32.80
C THR A 64 18.00 5.11 -33.22
N TYR A 65 17.05 6.02 -33.47
CA TYR A 65 15.72 5.65 -33.96
C TYR A 65 15.77 4.93 -35.31
N ASN A 66 16.60 5.42 -36.24
CA ASN A 66 16.77 4.78 -37.57
C ASN A 66 17.38 3.37 -37.47
N VAL A 67 18.33 3.16 -36.54
CA VAL A 67 18.87 1.82 -36.25
C VAL A 67 17.80 0.89 -35.65
N LEU A 68 16.89 1.42 -34.84
CA LEU A 68 15.88 0.65 -34.13
C LEU A 68 14.51 0.60 -34.84
N LYS A 69 14.38 1.11 -36.05
CA LYS A 69 13.11 1.27 -36.78
C LYS A 69 12.23 0.01 -36.90
N ASN A 70 12.83 -1.18 -36.83
CA ASN A 70 12.11 -2.47 -36.91
C ASN A 70 11.43 -2.86 -35.57
N TYR A 71 11.69 -2.11 -34.50
CA TYR A 71 11.16 -2.38 -33.16
C TYR A 71 10.08 -1.36 -32.73
N LYS A 72 9.46 -0.69 -33.71
CA LYS A 72 8.35 0.24 -33.50
C LYS A 72 7.11 -0.50 -32.99
N ILE A 73 6.35 0.19 -32.13
CA ILE A 73 5.03 -0.24 -31.65
C ILE A 73 3.97 0.77 -32.07
N TYR A 74 2.74 0.32 -32.28
CA TYR A 74 1.60 1.12 -32.69
C TYR A 74 0.41 0.84 -31.81
N ASP A 75 -0.63 1.68 -31.85
CA ASP A 75 -1.84 1.61 -31.03
C ASP A 75 -2.77 0.42 -31.37
N ASP A 76 -2.53 -0.24 -32.49
CA ASP A 76 -3.14 -1.52 -32.85
C ASP A 76 -2.41 -2.75 -32.30
N ASN A 77 -1.27 -2.55 -31.64
CA ASN A 77 -0.49 -3.61 -31.02
C ASN A 77 -0.77 -3.69 -29.51
N LEU A 78 -0.76 -4.91 -28.96
CA LEU A 78 -0.74 -5.14 -27.52
C LEU A 78 0.73 -5.33 -27.06
N TYR A 79 1.18 -4.56 -26.07
CA TYR A 79 2.48 -4.85 -25.44
C TYR A 79 2.33 -5.79 -24.24
N ILE A 80 3.36 -6.61 -23.99
CA ILE A 80 3.45 -7.47 -22.78
C ILE A 80 4.90 -7.43 -22.30
N SER A 81 5.10 -7.13 -21.00
CA SER A 81 6.43 -7.22 -20.37
C SER A 81 6.85 -8.67 -20.18
N ILE A 82 8.12 -8.98 -20.54
CA ILE A 82 8.70 -10.32 -20.46
C ILE A 82 9.85 -10.42 -19.46
N ALA A 83 10.28 -9.30 -18.88
CA ALA A 83 11.30 -9.23 -17.84
C ALA A 83 10.99 -8.09 -16.87
N GLY A 84 11.48 -8.18 -15.64
CA GLY A 84 11.07 -7.32 -14.54
C GLY A 84 9.69 -7.72 -14.03
N THR A 85 8.70 -6.84 -14.15
CA THR A 85 7.30 -7.15 -13.85
C THR A 85 6.68 -7.93 -15.01
N ILE A 86 6.87 -9.26 -15.03
CA ILE A 86 6.41 -10.13 -16.12
C ILE A 86 4.87 -10.14 -16.22
N GLY A 87 4.35 -10.02 -17.44
CA GLY A 87 2.92 -10.11 -17.74
C GLY A 87 2.17 -8.79 -17.66
N LYS A 88 2.82 -7.67 -17.31
CA LYS A 88 2.20 -6.35 -17.39
C LYS A 88 1.98 -5.98 -18.85
N SER A 89 0.75 -5.64 -19.22
CA SER A 89 0.32 -5.50 -20.60
C SER A 89 -0.54 -4.26 -20.81
N GLY A 90 -0.73 -3.88 -22.06
CA GLY A 90 -1.60 -2.77 -22.42
C GLY A 90 -1.48 -2.35 -23.88
N ILE A 91 -2.14 -1.25 -24.17
CA ILE A 91 -2.20 -0.62 -25.50
C ILE A 91 -1.57 0.77 -25.38
N ILE A 92 -0.71 1.13 -26.32
CA ILE A 92 -0.12 2.47 -26.29
C ILE A 92 -1.13 3.53 -26.75
N PRO A 93 -1.09 4.74 -26.19
CA PRO A 93 -1.90 5.84 -26.70
C PRO A 93 -1.40 6.28 -28.11
N LYS A 94 -2.29 6.85 -28.90
CA LYS A 94 -2.02 7.23 -30.31
C LYS A 94 -0.83 8.18 -30.47
N GLU A 95 -0.58 9.02 -29.48
CA GLU A 95 0.54 9.96 -29.44
C GLU A 95 1.91 9.26 -29.46
N LEU A 96 1.94 7.98 -29.08
CA LEU A 96 3.16 7.16 -29.09
C LEU A 96 3.28 6.25 -30.30
N ASN A 97 2.43 6.39 -31.33
CA ASN A 97 2.53 5.59 -32.54
C ASN A 97 3.90 5.72 -33.19
N GLY A 98 4.54 4.57 -33.42
CA GLY A 98 5.89 4.50 -33.96
C GLY A 98 7.00 4.64 -32.91
N ALA A 99 6.69 4.67 -31.61
CA ALA A 99 7.70 4.61 -30.55
C ALA A 99 8.48 3.31 -30.60
N ILE A 100 9.73 3.32 -30.11
CA ILE A 100 10.56 2.12 -29.99
C ILE A 100 10.27 1.40 -28.68
N LEU A 101 10.05 0.08 -28.76
CA LEU A 101 9.80 -0.76 -27.59
C LEU A 101 11.09 -1.36 -27.01
N THR A 102 11.22 -1.38 -25.69
CA THR A 102 12.34 -1.97 -24.96
C THR A 102 12.46 -3.48 -25.15
N GLU A 103 13.70 -4.04 -25.01
CA GLU A 103 13.97 -5.49 -25.05
C GLU A 103 13.30 -6.31 -23.93
N ASN A 104 12.78 -5.64 -22.91
CA ASN A 104 12.11 -6.28 -21.77
C ASN A 104 10.60 -6.45 -21.99
N ALA A 105 10.13 -6.11 -23.20
CA ALA A 105 8.74 -6.28 -23.60
C ALA A 105 8.65 -6.86 -25.02
N VAL A 106 7.48 -7.40 -25.33
CA VAL A 106 7.10 -7.83 -26.68
C VAL A 106 5.86 -7.06 -27.11
N LYS A 107 5.62 -7.04 -28.42
CA LYS A 107 4.35 -6.61 -29.01
C LYS A 107 3.70 -7.76 -29.75
N LEU A 108 2.37 -7.77 -29.74
CA LEU A 108 1.53 -8.66 -30.54
C LEU A 108 1.02 -7.87 -31.74
N GLU A 109 1.39 -8.32 -32.95
CA GLU A 109 0.89 -7.81 -34.23
C GLU A 109 -0.11 -8.85 -34.76
N TYR A 110 -1.40 -8.54 -34.79
CA TYR A 110 -2.40 -9.52 -35.19
C TYR A 110 -2.29 -9.87 -36.67
N ILE A 111 -2.49 -11.16 -37.00
CA ILE A 111 -2.38 -11.69 -38.35
C ILE A 111 -3.68 -11.43 -39.12
N GLN A 112 -4.81 -11.31 -38.39
CA GLN A 112 -6.16 -11.16 -38.97
C GLN A 112 -6.86 -9.96 -38.32
N ASN A 113 -7.74 -9.30 -39.07
CA ASN A 113 -8.52 -8.15 -38.62
C ASN A 113 -9.75 -8.52 -37.77
N ASN A 114 -9.89 -9.79 -37.37
CA ASN A 114 -10.98 -10.29 -36.54
C ASN A 114 -10.62 -10.41 -35.04
N ILE A 115 -9.56 -9.78 -34.60
CA ILE A 115 -9.10 -9.79 -33.23
C ILE A 115 -9.25 -8.38 -32.63
N SER A 116 -10.03 -8.26 -31.57
CA SER A 116 -10.13 -7.03 -30.78
C SER A 116 -8.91 -6.88 -29.87
N ASN A 117 -8.15 -5.78 -30.05
CA ASN A 117 -6.98 -5.47 -29.21
C ASN A 117 -7.37 -5.35 -27.73
N LYS A 118 -8.55 -4.78 -27.46
CA LYS A 118 -9.08 -4.61 -26.10
C LYS A 118 -9.54 -5.93 -25.47
N PHE A 119 -10.12 -6.85 -26.25
CA PHE A 119 -10.42 -8.21 -25.80
C PHE A 119 -9.14 -8.94 -25.39
N MET A 120 -8.08 -8.82 -26.18
CA MET A 120 -6.78 -9.38 -25.86
C MET A 120 -6.17 -8.77 -24.61
N TYR A 121 -6.32 -7.46 -24.40
CA TYR A 121 -5.89 -6.80 -23.16
C TYR A 121 -6.61 -7.41 -21.95
N PHE A 122 -7.95 -7.54 -21.98
CA PHE A 122 -8.68 -8.19 -20.89
C PHE A 122 -8.28 -9.64 -20.67
N PHE A 123 -7.98 -10.39 -21.75
CA PHE A 123 -7.44 -11.74 -21.63
C PHE A 123 -6.14 -11.75 -20.80
N THR A 124 -5.23 -10.81 -21.05
CA THR A 124 -3.96 -10.74 -20.29
C THR A 124 -4.14 -10.41 -18.82
N LEU A 125 -5.26 -9.80 -18.42
CA LEU A 125 -5.61 -9.54 -17.02
C LEU A 125 -6.24 -10.76 -16.32
N SER A 126 -6.71 -11.75 -17.08
CA SER A 126 -7.40 -12.93 -16.56
C SER A 126 -6.48 -13.91 -15.82
N ASN A 127 -7.03 -14.66 -14.88
CA ASN A 127 -6.30 -15.73 -14.20
C ASN A 127 -5.86 -16.85 -15.16
N ILE A 128 -6.59 -17.06 -16.27
CA ILE A 128 -6.24 -18.03 -17.31
C ILE A 128 -4.87 -17.69 -17.91
N PHE A 129 -4.66 -16.44 -18.27
CA PHE A 129 -3.37 -15.98 -18.79
C PHE A 129 -2.27 -15.97 -17.73
N LYS A 130 -2.55 -15.41 -16.53
CA LYS A 130 -1.60 -15.34 -15.42
C LYS A 130 -1.07 -16.71 -15.00
N THR A 131 -1.95 -17.71 -14.90
CA THR A 131 -1.55 -19.10 -14.56
C THR A 131 -0.65 -19.70 -15.65
N GLN A 132 -0.97 -19.49 -16.92
CA GLN A 132 -0.14 -19.98 -18.03
C GLN A 132 1.24 -19.33 -18.05
N ILE A 133 1.35 -18.02 -17.72
CA ILE A 133 2.65 -17.34 -17.56
C ILE A 133 3.45 -17.92 -16.40
N GLN A 134 2.84 -18.09 -15.22
CA GLN A 134 3.50 -18.57 -14.02
C GLN A 134 4.10 -19.98 -14.21
N THR A 135 3.32 -20.91 -14.79
CA THR A 135 3.80 -22.25 -15.12
C THR A 135 4.90 -22.25 -16.19
N SER A 136 4.94 -21.20 -17.00
CA SER A 136 5.94 -21.02 -18.07
C SER A 136 7.22 -20.32 -17.64
N THR A 137 7.26 -19.76 -16.41
CA THR A 137 8.42 -19.01 -15.91
C THR A 137 9.29 -19.90 -15.04
N LYS A 138 10.59 -20.05 -15.32
CA LYS A 138 11.50 -20.80 -14.44
C LYS A 138 11.81 -19.96 -13.19
N ILE A 139 11.91 -20.63 -12.04
CA ILE A 139 12.38 -20.05 -10.78
C ILE A 139 13.90 -19.83 -10.89
N VAL A 140 14.30 -18.61 -11.25
CA VAL A 140 15.70 -18.14 -11.31
C VAL A 140 15.78 -16.75 -10.70
N ALA A 141 16.98 -16.30 -10.33
CA ALA A 141 17.19 -14.99 -9.69
C ALA A 141 16.62 -13.79 -10.47
N GLN A 142 16.58 -13.88 -11.81
CA GLN A 142 15.92 -12.90 -12.68
C GLN A 142 15.04 -13.66 -13.70
N PRO A 143 13.77 -13.91 -13.37
CA PRO A 143 12.87 -14.61 -14.26
C PRO A 143 12.63 -13.81 -15.55
N LYS A 144 12.65 -14.50 -16.69
CA LYS A 144 12.31 -13.95 -18.00
C LYS A 144 11.35 -14.89 -18.71
N LEU A 145 10.26 -14.36 -19.23
CA LEU A 145 9.30 -15.11 -20.05
C LEU A 145 9.86 -15.25 -21.47
N ALA A 146 10.14 -16.47 -21.90
CA ALA A 146 10.62 -16.72 -23.26
C ALA A 146 9.48 -16.50 -24.27
N ILE A 147 9.81 -15.84 -25.39
CA ILE A 147 8.82 -15.60 -26.49
C ILE A 147 8.25 -16.92 -27.00
N THR A 148 9.05 -17.97 -27.08
CA THR A 148 8.60 -19.32 -27.50
C THR A 148 7.50 -19.88 -26.57
N ARG A 149 7.55 -19.56 -25.27
CA ARG A 149 6.51 -19.98 -24.33
C ARG A 149 5.28 -19.11 -24.41
N LEU A 150 5.47 -17.79 -24.59
CA LEU A 150 4.35 -16.87 -24.80
C LEU A 150 3.55 -17.27 -26.04
N LYS A 151 4.20 -17.71 -27.10
CA LYS A 151 3.56 -18.25 -28.32
C LYS A 151 2.60 -19.41 -28.06
N GLN A 152 2.89 -20.27 -27.07
CA GLN A 152 2.09 -21.45 -26.76
C GLN A 152 0.91 -21.17 -25.82
N ILE A 153 0.75 -19.94 -25.30
CA ILE A 153 -0.39 -19.58 -24.47
C ILE A 153 -1.68 -19.73 -25.25
N GLN A 154 -2.63 -20.44 -24.65
CA GLN A 154 -3.93 -20.72 -25.21
C GLN A 154 -4.96 -19.68 -24.79
N ILE A 155 -5.75 -19.19 -25.75
CA ILE A 155 -6.83 -18.26 -25.54
C ILE A 155 -8.15 -18.84 -26.05
N PRO A 156 -9.25 -18.79 -25.28
CA PRO A 156 -10.59 -19.00 -25.79
C PRO A 156 -11.01 -17.78 -26.62
N LEU A 157 -11.17 -17.97 -27.91
CA LEU A 157 -11.41 -16.91 -28.90
C LEU A 157 -12.80 -17.02 -29.51
N PRO A 158 -13.73 -16.11 -29.16
CA PRO A 158 -15.04 -16.02 -29.83
C PRO A 158 -14.96 -15.27 -31.16
N PRO A 159 -16.02 -15.30 -31.97
CA PRO A 159 -16.19 -14.42 -33.11
C PRO A 159 -16.05 -12.94 -32.72
N LEU A 160 -15.58 -12.08 -33.65
CA LEU A 160 -15.30 -10.67 -33.37
C LEU A 160 -16.47 -9.93 -32.70
N LYS A 161 -17.69 -10.12 -33.19
CA LYS A 161 -18.89 -9.50 -32.61
C LYS A 161 -19.10 -9.86 -31.13
N GLU A 162 -18.76 -11.08 -30.75
CA GLU A 162 -18.86 -11.52 -29.36
C GLU A 162 -17.69 -10.99 -28.52
N GLN A 163 -16.48 -10.87 -29.09
CA GLN A 163 -15.38 -10.16 -28.44
C GLN A 163 -15.77 -8.72 -28.09
N GLU A 164 -16.37 -7.99 -29.01
CA GLU A 164 -16.83 -6.61 -28.82
C GLU A 164 -17.92 -6.51 -27.75
N ARG A 165 -18.89 -7.47 -27.74
CA ARG A 165 -19.92 -7.54 -26.69
C ARG A 165 -19.29 -7.73 -25.29
N ILE A 166 -18.37 -8.66 -25.15
CA ILE A 166 -17.64 -8.95 -23.90
C ILE A 166 -16.85 -7.72 -23.46
N VAL A 167 -16.14 -7.07 -24.38
CA VAL A 167 -15.40 -5.84 -24.11
C VAL A 167 -16.33 -4.75 -23.57
N GLY A 168 -17.49 -4.55 -24.19
CA GLY A 168 -18.47 -3.56 -23.73
C GLY A 168 -18.93 -3.80 -22.28
N ILE A 169 -19.24 -5.06 -21.95
CA ILE A 169 -19.66 -5.44 -20.58
C ILE A 169 -18.50 -5.22 -19.56
N LEU A 170 -17.29 -5.65 -19.90
CA LEU A 170 -16.14 -5.52 -19.01
C LEU A 170 -15.77 -4.06 -18.81
N ASP A 171 -15.78 -3.23 -19.86
CA ASP A 171 -15.49 -1.80 -19.77
C ASP A 171 -16.47 -1.07 -18.84
N GLU A 172 -17.77 -1.29 -19.05
CA GLU A 172 -18.79 -0.65 -18.21
C GLU A 172 -18.68 -1.12 -16.76
N SER A 173 -18.48 -2.43 -16.55
CA SER A 173 -18.36 -2.98 -15.20
C SER A 173 -17.09 -2.50 -14.48
N PHE A 174 -15.96 -2.48 -15.17
CA PHE A 174 -14.69 -2.02 -14.59
C PHE A 174 -14.70 -0.53 -14.28
N ALA A 175 -15.28 0.28 -15.17
CA ALA A 175 -15.42 1.71 -14.92
C ALA A 175 -16.21 1.99 -13.62
N LYS A 176 -17.32 1.28 -13.38
CA LYS A 176 -18.10 1.41 -12.14
C LYS A 176 -17.34 0.92 -10.91
N ILE A 177 -16.60 -0.19 -11.03
CA ILE A 177 -15.77 -0.72 -9.94
C ILE A 177 -14.63 0.25 -9.62
N ASP A 178 -13.94 0.80 -10.63
CA ASP A 178 -12.84 1.75 -10.45
C ASP A 178 -13.31 3.06 -9.79
N GLU A 179 -14.49 3.54 -10.13
CA GLU A 179 -15.11 4.67 -9.46
C GLU A 179 -15.39 4.38 -7.97
N SER A 180 -15.93 3.19 -7.67
CA SER A 180 -16.18 2.75 -6.28
C SER A 180 -14.88 2.63 -5.49
N ILE A 181 -13.84 2.04 -6.07
CA ILE A 181 -12.50 1.94 -5.46
C ILE A 181 -11.96 3.33 -5.12
N LYS A 182 -12.03 4.26 -6.07
CA LYS A 182 -11.57 5.65 -5.87
C LYS A 182 -12.31 6.35 -4.72
N ILE A 183 -13.62 6.13 -4.59
CA ILE A 183 -14.43 6.66 -3.49
C ILE A 183 -13.97 6.07 -2.15
N LEU A 184 -13.75 4.75 -2.08
CA LEU A 184 -13.28 4.08 -0.86
C LEU A 184 -11.88 4.55 -0.44
N GLU A 185 -10.96 4.70 -1.38
CA GLU A 185 -9.63 5.24 -1.12
C GLU A 185 -9.69 6.67 -0.56
N GLN A 186 -10.54 7.52 -1.15
CA GLN A 186 -10.76 8.87 -0.62
C GLN A 186 -11.40 8.83 0.78
N ASN A 187 -12.35 7.94 1.03
CA ASN A 187 -12.96 7.78 2.35
C ASN A 187 -11.94 7.32 3.40
N LEU A 188 -10.99 6.45 3.06
CA LEU A 188 -9.89 6.07 3.96
C LEU A 188 -9.04 7.29 4.36
N LEU A 189 -8.71 8.17 3.41
CA LEU A 189 -8.01 9.43 3.70
C LEU A 189 -8.84 10.36 4.59
N ASN A 190 -10.13 10.52 4.29
CA ASN A 190 -11.04 11.35 5.09
C ASN A 190 -11.15 10.84 6.53
N LEU A 191 -11.09 9.52 6.77
CA LEU A 191 -11.10 8.95 8.12
C LEU A 191 -9.82 9.29 8.89
N ASP A 192 -8.65 9.33 8.23
CA ASP A 192 -7.41 9.79 8.87
C ASP A 192 -7.47 11.28 9.23
N GLU A 193 -8.00 12.11 8.35
CA GLU A 193 -8.21 13.54 8.60
C GLU A 193 -9.20 13.77 9.75
N LEU A 194 -10.27 12.98 9.83
CA LEU A 194 -11.26 13.05 10.91
C LEU A 194 -10.59 12.77 12.26
N MET A 195 -9.77 11.74 12.36
CA MET A 195 -9.02 11.42 13.58
C MET A 195 -8.10 12.56 14.00
N GLN A 196 -7.34 13.13 13.06
CA GLN A 196 -6.46 14.26 13.33
C GLN A 196 -7.24 15.51 13.75
N SER A 197 -8.37 15.79 13.09
CA SER A 197 -9.24 16.91 13.44
C SER A 197 -9.85 16.74 14.85
N ALA A 198 -10.26 15.51 15.21
CA ALA A 198 -10.79 15.22 16.54
C ALA A 198 -9.72 15.47 17.63
N LEU A 199 -8.48 15.00 17.45
CA LEU A 199 -7.36 15.27 18.34
C LEU A 199 -7.07 16.77 18.44
N GLN A 200 -7.01 17.46 17.30
CA GLN A 200 -6.75 18.90 17.28
C GLN A 200 -7.83 19.70 18.03
N LYS A 201 -9.10 19.37 17.83
CA LYS A 201 -10.22 20.02 18.57
C LYS A 201 -10.15 19.74 20.07
N ALA A 202 -9.77 18.52 20.47
CA ALA A 202 -9.66 18.13 21.86
C ALA A 202 -8.52 18.86 22.59
N PHE A 203 -7.37 19.00 21.93
CA PHE A 203 -6.16 19.54 22.58
C PHE A 203 -5.79 20.98 22.15
N ASN A 204 -6.47 21.53 21.16
CA ASN A 204 -6.37 22.94 20.80
C ASN A 204 -7.75 23.56 20.56
N PRO A 205 -8.62 23.62 21.61
CA PRO A 205 -9.99 24.04 21.47
C PRO A 205 -10.15 25.53 21.10
N LEU A 206 -9.17 26.37 21.38
CA LEU A 206 -9.23 27.84 21.18
C LEU A 206 -8.51 28.31 19.91
N LYS A 207 -8.45 27.45 18.88
CA LYS A 207 -7.83 27.73 17.59
C LYS A 207 -7.65 29.21 17.26
N ASP A 208 -6.49 29.79 17.57
CA ASP A 208 -5.93 30.92 16.85
C ASP A 208 -4.81 30.42 15.96
N ASN A 209 -4.76 30.89 14.72
CA ASN A 209 -3.95 30.40 13.61
C ASN A 209 -2.42 30.56 13.78
N ALA A 210 -1.91 30.78 14.99
CA ALA A 210 -0.50 30.96 15.24
C ALA A 210 -0.02 29.98 16.32
N LYS A 211 1.01 29.21 15.99
CA LYS A 211 1.77 28.34 16.91
C LYS A 211 2.33 29.09 18.12
N GLU A 212 2.26 30.41 18.16
CA GLU A 212 2.85 31.29 19.18
C GLU A 212 1.86 31.75 20.26
N ASN A 213 0.53 31.58 20.09
CA ASN A 213 -0.49 32.09 21.02
C ASN A 213 -1.51 31.02 21.43
N TYR A 214 -1.04 29.85 21.83
CA TYR A 214 -1.90 28.82 22.38
C TYR A 214 -2.43 29.26 23.76
N LYS A 215 -3.69 29.69 23.84
CA LYS A 215 -4.37 30.01 25.08
C LYS A 215 -5.16 28.79 25.56
N LEU A 216 -4.93 28.38 26.79
CA LEU A 216 -5.73 27.36 27.45
C LEU A 216 -7.11 27.92 27.86
N PRO A 217 -8.17 27.09 27.87
CA PRO A 217 -9.42 27.40 28.58
C PRO A 217 -9.16 27.77 30.05
N GLN A 218 -10.04 28.57 30.66
CA GLN A 218 -9.83 29.14 31.99
C GLN A 218 -9.62 28.09 33.11
N SER A 219 -10.11 26.84 32.92
CA SER A 219 -9.97 25.74 33.88
C SER A 219 -8.80 24.81 33.61
N TRP A 220 -8.00 25.08 32.57
CA TRP A 220 -6.90 24.21 32.15
C TRP A 220 -5.55 24.79 32.60
N GLU A 221 -4.63 23.91 32.98
CA GLU A 221 -3.25 24.26 33.33
C GLU A 221 -2.23 23.50 32.50
N TRP A 222 -1.09 24.10 32.21
CA TRP A 222 0.05 23.38 31.69
C TRP A 222 0.76 22.64 32.82
N LYS A 223 1.00 21.33 32.66
CA LYS A 223 1.75 20.52 33.62
C LYS A 223 2.77 19.67 32.88
N SER A 224 3.97 19.51 33.50
CA SER A 224 4.93 18.56 32.98
C SER A 224 4.51 17.11 33.28
N LEU A 225 4.95 16.17 32.47
CA LEU A 225 4.66 14.74 32.72
C LEU A 225 5.24 14.30 34.08
N GLU A 226 6.33 14.91 34.54
CA GLU A 226 6.93 14.62 35.84
C GLU A 226 5.98 14.97 36.98
N GLU A 227 5.30 16.13 36.92
CA GLU A 227 4.39 16.59 37.98
C GLU A 227 3.11 15.74 38.12
N ILE A 228 2.69 15.11 37.04
CA ILE A 228 1.38 14.40 36.95
C ILE A 228 1.53 12.88 36.87
N SER A 229 2.76 12.38 36.99
CA SER A 229 3.03 10.95 36.95
C SER A 229 3.51 10.43 38.29
N GLU A 230 3.01 9.25 38.68
CA GLU A 230 3.54 8.56 39.87
C GLU A 230 4.95 8.01 39.57
N ASN A 231 5.17 7.50 38.37
CA ASN A 231 6.48 6.99 37.95
C ASN A 231 6.69 7.11 36.45
N ILE A 232 7.89 7.51 36.06
CA ILE A 232 8.37 7.45 34.68
C ILE A 232 9.72 6.73 34.67
N SER A 233 9.77 5.56 33.98
CA SER A 233 10.96 4.72 33.96
C SER A 233 11.26 4.22 32.52
N ALA A 234 12.51 3.79 32.32
CA ALA A 234 12.91 3.14 31.07
C ALA A 234 13.14 1.65 31.28
N GLY A 235 12.69 0.83 30.34
CA GLY A 235 12.95 -0.62 30.35
C GLY A 235 14.44 -0.96 30.32
N GLY A 236 14.80 -1.99 31.05
CA GLY A 236 16.18 -2.52 31.15
C GLY A 236 16.48 -3.59 30.10
N ASP A 237 17.34 -4.53 30.48
CA ASP A 237 17.72 -5.66 29.65
C ASP A 237 16.63 -6.73 29.58
N LYS A 238 16.67 -7.56 28.52
CA LYS A 238 15.76 -8.68 28.36
C LYS A 238 15.99 -9.72 29.47
N PRO A 239 14.93 -10.19 30.18
CA PRO A 239 15.07 -11.19 31.20
C PRO A 239 15.61 -12.51 30.64
N LYS A 240 16.53 -13.18 31.40
CA LYS A 240 17.20 -14.42 30.96
C LYS A 240 16.22 -15.57 30.69
N ASN A 241 15.09 -15.60 31.39
CA ASN A 241 14.04 -16.64 31.28
C ASN A 241 12.92 -16.24 30.32
N CYS A 242 13.11 -15.27 29.41
CA CYS A 242 12.11 -14.87 28.45
C CYS A 242 11.87 -15.94 27.38
N THR A 243 10.60 -16.28 27.16
CA THR A 243 10.13 -17.23 26.12
C THR A 243 9.31 -16.50 25.06
N GLU A 244 9.30 -16.99 23.82
CA GLU A 244 8.53 -16.37 22.72
C GLU A 244 7.01 -16.53 22.92
N SER A 245 6.58 -17.64 23.51
CA SER A 245 5.18 -17.96 23.80
C SER A 245 4.93 -18.09 25.28
N LYS A 246 3.67 -17.93 25.70
CA LYS A 246 3.25 -18.19 27.08
C LYS A 246 3.54 -19.64 27.48
N THR A 247 4.06 -19.83 28.67
CA THR A 247 4.27 -21.12 29.29
C THR A 247 3.60 -21.15 30.66
N ALA A 248 3.54 -22.32 31.33
CA ALA A 248 2.97 -22.42 32.68
C ALA A 248 3.64 -21.43 33.68
N LYS A 249 4.93 -21.14 33.50
CA LYS A 249 5.70 -20.26 34.37
C LYS A 249 5.76 -18.80 33.86
N ASN A 250 5.96 -18.64 32.55
CA ASN A 250 6.15 -17.31 31.93
C ASN A 250 4.80 -16.82 31.34
N GLN A 251 4.08 -16.03 32.14
CA GLN A 251 2.76 -15.50 31.79
C GLN A 251 2.78 -13.99 31.56
N ILE A 252 3.80 -13.29 32.08
CA ILE A 252 3.91 -11.84 32.06
C ILE A 252 4.48 -11.38 30.71
N PRO A 253 3.78 -10.52 29.95
CA PRO A 253 4.26 -10.02 28.67
C PRO A 253 5.51 -9.16 28.81
N VAL A 254 6.45 -9.31 27.89
CA VAL A 254 7.67 -8.52 27.76
C VAL A 254 7.49 -7.59 26.54
N TYR A 255 7.57 -6.28 26.77
CA TYR A 255 7.42 -5.28 25.72
C TYR A 255 8.72 -4.53 25.43
N ALA A 256 9.00 -4.30 24.15
CA ALA A 256 10.10 -3.50 23.64
C ALA A 256 9.58 -2.34 22.77
N ASN A 257 10.50 -1.48 22.27
CA ASN A 257 10.16 -0.50 21.27
C ASN A 257 9.69 -1.20 19.96
N GLY A 258 8.66 -0.68 19.31
CA GLY A 258 8.13 -1.19 18.05
C GLY A 258 6.61 -1.13 17.97
N VAL A 259 6.11 -1.07 16.74
CA VAL A 259 4.65 -1.05 16.44
C VAL A 259 4.08 -2.46 16.24
N ASN A 260 4.91 -3.39 15.74
CA ASN A 260 4.49 -4.76 15.48
C ASN A 260 4.04 -5.44 16.76
N ASN A 261 2.86 -6.07 16.73
CA ASN A 261 2.25 -6.72 17.88
C ASN A 261 2.25 -5.84 19.15
N ASN A 262 2.09 -4.52 18.98
CA ASN A 262 2.17 -3.50 20.04
C ASN A 262 3.46 -3.61 20.91
N GLY A 263 4.58 -4.01 20.31
CA GLY A 263 5.87 -4.16 20.96
C GLY A 263 6.05 -5.43 21.81
N LEU A 264 5.11 -6.40 21.73
CA LEU A 264 5.24 -7.69 22.43
C LEU A 264 6.37 -8.52 21.80
N VAL A 265 7.35 -8.93 22.63
CA VAL A 265 8.53 -9.70 22.20
C VAL A 265 8.75 -11.00 22.96
N GLY A 266 7.84 -11.35 23.87
CA GLY A 266 7.89 -12.61 24.63
C GLY A 266 7.20 -12.53 25.98
N TYR A 267 7.48 -13.50 26.81
CA TYR A 267 6.86 -13.65 28.15
C TYR A 267 7.90 -14.03 29.19
N THR A 268 7.70 -13.58 30.44
CA THR A 268 8.55 -13.87 31.60
C THR A 268 7.70 -14.21 32.83
N ASP A 269 8.35 -14.54 33.95
CA ASP A 269 7.68 -14.92 35.20
C ASP A 269 7.49 -13.75 36.18
N LYS A 270 8.07 -12.57 35.92
CA LYS A 270 8.00 -11.40 36.79
C LYS A 270 7.65 -10.14 36.04
N ALA A 271 6.74 -9.34 36.60
CA ALA A 271 6.47 -7.98 36.14
C ALA A 271 7.35 -6.98 36.89
N THR A 272 7.74 -5.89 36.21
CA THR A 272 8.34 -4.71 36.84
C THR A 272 7.36 -3.56 36.94
N ILE A 273 6.36 -3.52 36.04
CA ILE A 273 5.26 -2.56 36.08
C ILE A 273 3.99 -3.36 36.37
N ILE A 274 3.29 -3.01 37.45
CA ILE A 274 2.10 -3.73 37.93
C ILE A 274 0.81 -2.90 37.85
N LYS A 275 0.94 -1.57 37.72
CA LYS A 275 -0.19 -0.66 37.60
C LYS A 275 -0.55 -0.36 36.14
N PRO A 276 -1.81 0.01 35.84
CA PRO A 276 -2.17 0.55 34.55
C PRO A 276 -1.28 1.71 34.15
N SER A 277 -0.78 1.70 32.93
CA SER A 277 0.27 2.63 32.49
C SER A 277 0.29 2.80 30.98
N LEU A 278 1.08 3.75 30.51
CA LEU A 278 1.40 3.88 29.08
C LEU A 278 2.83 3.42 28.81
N THR A 279 3.02 2.76 27.68
CA THR A 279 4.35 2.54 27.12
C THR A 279 4.58 3.41 25.91
N ILE A 280 5.76 4.04 25.83
CA ILE A 280 6.12 4.95 24.74
C ILE A 280 7.45 4.51 24.14
N SER A 281 7.44 4.26 22.81
CA SER A 281 8.67 3.91 22.10
C SER A 281 9.63 5.10 22.05
N ALA A 282 10.85 4.90 22.54
CA ALA A 282 11.90 5.91 22.62
C ALA A 282 12.95 5.79 21.51
N ARG A 283 12.91 4.70 20.72
CA ARG A 283 13.87 4.39 19.65
C ARG A 283 13.18 3.69 18.47
N GLY A 284 13.70 3.85 17.28
CA GLY A 284 13.16 3.25 16.05
C GLY A 284 11.83 3.87 15.66
N THR A 285 10.73 3.44 16.26
CA THR A 285 9.36 3.98 16.08
C THR A 285 9.02 4.98 17.19
N ILE A 286 9.72 6.11 17.24
CA ILE A 286 9.58 7.10 18.30
C ILE A 286 8.14 7.63 18.39
N GLY A 287 7.63 7.76 19.62
CA GLY A 287 6.31 8.31 19.90
C GLY A 287 5.15 7.33 19.69
N PHE A 288 5.42 6.04 19.47
CA PHE A 288 4.37 5.03 19.49
C PHE A 288 3.92 4.76 20.92
N VAL A 289 2.67 5.06 21.25
CA VAL A 289 2.07 4.96 22.58
C VAL A 289 1.11 3.81 22.66
N CYS A 290 1.19 3.01 23.73
CA CYS A 290 0.23 1.94 24.02
C CYS A 290 -0.26 2.00 25.47
N ILE A 291 -1.55 1.76 25.68
CA ILE A 291 -2.14 1.53 27.01
C ILE A 291 -1.83 0.11 27.47
N ARG A 292 -1.34 -0.03 28.70
CA ARG A 292 -1.10 -1.32 29.37
C ARG A 292 -1.97 -1.39 30.62
N LYS A 293 -2.95 -2.29 30.60
CA LYS A 293 -3.88 -2.50 31.72
C LYS A 293 -3.41 -3.58 32.67
N GLU A 294 -2.59 -4.53 32.16
CA GLU A 294 -2.10 -5.69 32.90
C GLU A 294 -0.61 -5.54 33.26
N PRO A 295 -0.11 -6.22 34.30
CA PRO A 295 1.30 -6.23 34.64
C PRO A 295 2.20 -6.66 33.48
N TYR A 296 3.37 -6.02 33.32
CA TYR A 296 4.30 -6.32 32.22
C TYR A 296 5.76 -6.04 32.60
N PHE A 297 6.66 -6.45 31.70
CA PHE A 297 8.10 -6.21 31.79
C PHE A 297 8.60 -5.41 30.59
N PRO A 298 8.99 -4.12 30.75
CA PRO A 298 9.51 -3.30 29.66
C PRO A 298 11.02 -3.51 29.49
N ILE A 299 11.50 -3.60 28.24
CA ILE A 299 12.92 -3.77 27.90
C ILE A 299 13.39 -2.74 26.86
N VAL A 300 14.71 -2.72 26.63
CA VAL A 300 15.38 -1.94 25.57
C VAL A 300 14.99 -0.45 25.62
N ARG A 301 14.95 0.09 26.84
CA ARG A 301 14.62 1.52 27.11
C ARG A 301 13.23 1.97 26.63
N LEU A 302 12.27 1.02 26.52
CA LEU A 302 10.87 1.37 26.36
C LEU A 302 10.44 2.23 27.56
N ILE A 303 9.90 3.42 27.30
CA ILE A 303 9.44 4.30 28.39
C ILE A 303 8.12 3.75 28.92
N SER A 304 8.01 3.66 30.25
CA SER A 304 6.78 3.35 30.97
C SER A 304 6.39 4.52 31.85
N LEU A 305 5.15 4.97 31.74
CA LEU A 305 4.57 6.07 32.51
C LEU A 305 3.36 5.58 33.29
N ILE A 306 3.42 5.67 34.61
CA ILE A 306 2.29 5.43 35.52
C ILE A 306 1.69 6.79 35.90
N PRO A 307 0.44 7.10 35.54
CA PRO A 307 -0.17 8.39 35.88
C PRO A 307 -0.55 8.46 37.37
N CYS A 308 -0.62 9.67 37.92
CA CYS A 308 -1.28 9.92 39.17
C CYS A 308 -2.80 9.83 38.98
N GLU A 309 -3.42 8.73 39.37
CA GLU A 309 -4.83 8.43 39.07
C GLU A 309 -5.83 9.48 39.62
N ASN A 310 -5.47 10.19 40.71
CA ASN A 310 -6.32 11.23 41.31
C ASN A 310 -6.46 12.50 40.48
N ILE A 311 -5.54 12.72 39.51
CA ILE A 311 -5.46 13.95 38.71
C ILE A 311 -5.39 13.72 37.22
N LEU A 312 -5.12 12.49 36.79
CA LEU A 312 -4.87 12.19 35.39
C LEU A 312 -5.55 10.92 34.90
N CYS A 313 -6.45 11.07 33.93
CA CYS A 313 -7.11 9.96 33.24
C CYS A 313 -6.13 9.30 32.23
N LEU A 314 -5.95 7.97 32.33
CA LEU A 314 -5.03 7.20 31.49
C LEU A 314 -5.35 7.32 29.99
N HIS A 315 -6.61 7.26 29.60
CA HIS A 315 -7.06 7.37 28.20
C HIS A 315 -6.88 8.80 27.67
N TYR A 316 -7.15 9.83 28.50
CA TYR A 316 -6.85 11.22 28.15
C TYR A 316 -5.36 11.40 27.85
N LEU A 317 -4.51 10.91 28.75
CA LEU A 317 -3.06 10.96 28.57
C LEU A 317 -2.61 10.22 27.30
N TYR A 318 -3.20 9.07 27.00
CA TYR A 318 -2.91 8.33 25.77
C TYR A 318 -3.13 9.19 24.51
N PHE A 319 -4.28 9.84 24.41
CA PHE A 319 -4.58 10.71 23.27
C PHE A 319 -3.70 11.95 23.25
N CYS A 320 -3.45 12.55 24.43
CA CYS A 320 -2.59 13.70 24.59
C CYS A 320 -1.17 13.42 24.10
N LEU A 321 -0.57 12.31 24.52
CA LEU A 321 0.77 11.92 24.06
C LEU A 321 0.80 11.61 22.56
N ASN A 322 -0.23 10.99 22.00
CA ASN A 322 -0.33 10.79 20.55
C ASN A 322 -0.44 12.09 19.75
N PHE A 323 -0.92 13.17 20.37
CA PHE A 323 -0.99 14.49 19.74
C PHE A 323 0.30 15.30 19.91
N PHE A 324 0.87 15.34 21.13
CA PHE A 324 2.02 16.21 21.45
C PHE A 324 3.39 15.59 21.16
N ILE A 325 3.53 14.26 21.13
CA ILE A 325 4.82 13.63 20.80
C ILE A 325 4.97 13.56 19.28
N ALA A 326 6.03 14.17 18.77
CA ALA A 326 6.41 14.05 17.37
C ALA A 326 6.74 12.58 17.06
N LYS A 327 6.03 12.02 16.08
CA LYS A 327 6.27 10.66 15.59
C LYS A 327 7.39 10.67 14.58
N GLY A 328 8.24 9.64 14.61
CA GLY A 328 9.31 9.50 13.64
C GLY A 328 9.84 8.09 13.54
N GLU A 329 10.33 7.75 12.35
CA GLU A 329 10.94 6.46 12.02
C GLU A 329 12.38 6.68 11.50
N GLY A 330 13.27 5.74 11.84
CA GLY A 330 14.64 5.71 11.34
C GLY A 330 15.71 6.22 12.31
N SER A 331 16.97 6.05 11.89
CA SER A 331 18.17 6.36 12.69
C SER A 331 18.53 7.85 12.75
N SER A 332 17.96 8.67 11.88
CA SER A 332 18.20 10.11 11.80
C SER A 332 17.37 10.93 12.80
N ILE A 333 16.39 10.32 13.51
CA ILE A 333 15.55 11.01 14.47
C ILE A 333 16.18 10.88 15.86
N PRO A 334 16.31 12.01 16.61
CA PRO A 334 16.89 11.98 17.97
C PRO A 334 16.08 11.06 18.89
N GLN A 335 16.76 10.24 19.68
CA GLN A 335 16.13 9.40 20.70
C GLN A 335 15.31 10.23 21.68
N LEU A 336 14.13 9.76 22.08
CA LEU A 336 13.34 10.33 23.16
C LEU A 336 13.98 9.92 24.50
N THR A 337 14.61 10.87 25.17
CA THR A 337 15.28 10.63 26.47
C THR A 337 14.30 10.84 27.62
N ILE A 338 14.52 10.15 28.75
CA ILE A 338 13.71 10.32 29.97
C ILE A 338 13.63 11.79 30.44
N PRO A 339 14.73 12.59 30.51
CA PRO A 339 14.63 13.99 30.90
C PRO A 339 13.74 14.80 29.95
N LYS A 340 13.89 14.65 28.65
CA LYS A 340 13.03 15.33 27.66
C LYS A 340 11.59 14.90 27.78
N PHE A 341 11.33 13.61 28.02
CA PHE A 341 9.97 13.10 28.18
C PHE A 341 9.31 13.63 29.45
N LYS A 342 10.01 13.65 30.57
CA LYS A 342 9.57 14.21 31.86
C LYS A 342 9.20 15.70 31.77
N SER A 343 9.99 16.49 31.03
CA SER A 343 9.77 17.93 30.87
C SER A 343 8.69 18.29 29.84
N LEU A 344 8.12 17.30 29.11
CA LEU A 344 7.06 17.57 28.18
C LEU A 344 5.84 18.15 28.87
N GLN A 345 5.41 19.33 28.44
CA GLN A 345 4.23 20.01 28.93
C GLN A 345 3.00 19.53 28.22
N ILE A 346 1.93 19.21 28.96
CA ILE A 346 0.63 18.87 28.41
C ILE A 346 -0.44 19.72 29.06
N PRO A 347 -1.54 20.03 28.33
CA PRO A 347 -2.68 20.71 28.91
C PRO A 347 -3.43 19.75 29.84
N LEU A 348 -3.75 20.21 31.05
CA LEU A 348 -4.43 19.44 32.08
C LEU A 348 -5.77 20.09 32.46
N PRO A 349 -6.90 19.61 31.90
CA PRO A 349 -8.23 20.00 32.37
C PRO A 349 -8.58 19.31 33.70
N PRO A 350 -9.68 19.71 34.37
CA PRO A 350 -10.23 18.96 35.49
C PRO A 350 -10.50 17.50 35.11
N LEU A 351 -10.34 16.56 36.06
CA LEU A 351 -10.40 15.10 35.78
C LEU A 351 -11.70 14.68 35.06
N LYS A 352 -12.85 15.25 35.47
CA LYS A 352 -14.15 14.98 34.83
C LYS A 352 -14.16 15.36 33.33
N GLU A 353 -13.51 16.47 32.99
CA GLU A 353 -13.41 16.93 31.60
C GLU A 353 -12.43 16.04 30.78
N GLN A 354 -11.31 15.61 31.40
CA GLN A 354 -10.41 14.61 30.81
C GLN A 354 -11.15 13.32 30.44
N GLU A 355 -12.00 12.80 31.33
CA GLU A 355 -12.83 11.60 31.10
C GLU A 355 -13.81 11.80 29.96
N GLN A 356 -14.44 12.97 29.85
CA GLN A 356 -15.36 13.31 28.75
C GLN A 356 -14.63 13.38 27.41
N ILE A 357 -13.48 14.04 27.37
CA ILE A 357 -12.62 14.13 26.18
C ILE A 357 -12.15 12.72 25.76
N ALA A 358 -11.65 11.93 26.71
CA ALA A 358 -11.20 10.57 26.45
C ALA A 358 -12.33 9.69 25.89
N LYS A 359 -13.51 9.73 26.51
CA LYS A 359 -14.67 8.97 26.04
C LYS A 359 -15.11 9.35 24.63
N HIS A 360 -15.09 10.64 24.31
CA HIS A 360 -15.41 11.12 22.96
C HIS A 360 -14.38 10.65 21.94
N LEU A 361 -13.08 10.77 22.25
CA LEU A 361 -12.02 10.33 21.37
C LEU A 361 -12.02 8.81 21.20
N ASP A 362 -12.18 8.03 22.28
CA ASP A 362 -12.33 6.57 22.21
C ASP A 362 -13.44 6.18 21.25
N PHE A 363 -14.61 6.81 21.36
CA PHE A 363 -15.73 6.56 20.45
C PHE A 363 -15.40 6.87 18.99
N VAL A 364 -14.79 8.04 18.72
CA VAL A 364 -14.40 8.42 17.34
C VAL A 364 -13.37 7.43 16.79
N PHE A 365 -12.35 7.08 17.56
CA PHE A 365 -11.28 6.19 17.11
C PHE A 365 -11.78 4.74 16.89
N GLU A 366 -12.64 4.21 17.76
CA GLU A 366 -13.24 2.88 17.56
C GLU A 366 -14.09 2.83 16.28
N LYS A 367 -14.95 3.85 16.06
CA LYS A 367 -15.78 3.91 14.85
C LYS A 367 -14.94 4.07 13.58
N THR A 368 -13.95 4.93 13.64
CA THR A 368 -13.04 5.14 12.50
C THR A 368 -12.24 3.87 12.18
N LYS A 369 -11.75 3.16 13.20
CA LYS A 369 -11.05 1.89 13.01
C LYS A 369 -11.96 0.83 12.37
N ALA A 370 -13.18 0.67 12.87
CA ALA A 370 -14.13 -0.28 12.30
C ALA A 370 -14.48 0.03 10.85
N LEU A 371 -14.65 1.33 10.49
CA LEU A 371 -14.88 1.74 9.11
C LEU A 371 -13.66 1.49 8.21
N LYS A 372 -12.45 1.72 8.70
CA LYS A 372 -11.22 1.42 7.94
C LYS A 372 -11.10 -0.08 7.64
N GLU A 373 -11.38 -0.93 8.61
CA GLU A 373 -11.37 -2.39 8.42
C GLU A 373 -12.42 -2.80 7.37
N LEU A 374 -13.62 -2.22 7.43
CA LEU A 374 -14.69 -2.45 6.45
C LEU A 374 -14.29 -2.01 5.04
N TYR A 375 -13.80 -0.77 4.86
CA TYR A 375 -13.42 -0.24 3.56
C TYR A 375 -12.20 -0.99 2.97
N THR A 376 -11.25 -1.40 3.80
CA THR A 376 -10.11 -2.22 3.36
C THR A 376 -10.58 -3.59 2.85
N LYS A 377 -11.56 -4.20 3.50
CA LYS A 377 -12.17 -5.44 3.04
C LYS A 377 -12.91 -5.23 1.72
N GLU A 378 -13.72 -4.19 1.61
CA GLU A 378 -14.50 -3.89 0.41
C GLU A 378 -13.61 -3.62 -0.81
N LEU A 379 -12.46 -2.94 -0.63
CA LEU A 379 -11.45 -2.80 -1.70
C LEU A 379 -10.98 -4.16 -2.23
N LYS A 380 -10.73 -5.11 -1.33
CA LYS A 380 -10.36 -6.48 -1.73
C LYS A 380 -11.50 -7.19 -2.46
N ASP A 381 -12.72 -7.05 -1.98
CA ASP A 381 -13.91 -7.65 -2.61
C ASP A 381 -14.11 -7.12 -4.05
N TYR A 382 -13.82 -5.82 -4.33
CA TYR A 382 -13.84 -5.26 -5.68
C TYR A 382 -12.76 -5.84 -6.60
N GLU A 383 -11.54 -6.05 -6.10
CA GLU A 383 -10.49 -6.73 -6.90
C GLU A 383 -10.88 -8.18 -7.22
N GLU A 384 -11.46 -8.90 -6.26
CA GLU A 384 -11.97 -10.25 -6.47
C GLU A 384 -13.13 -10.26 -7.50
N LEU A 385 -14.02 -9.26 -7.46
CA LEU A 385 -15.11 -9.09 -8.41
C LEU A 385 -14.59 -8.89 -9.85
N LYS A 386 -13.56 -8.05 -10.06
CA LYS A 386 -12.91 -7.89 -11.38
C LYS A 386 -12.38 -9.21 -11.91
N GLN A 387 -11.69 -9.99 -11.06
CA GLN A 387 -11.17 -11.30 -11.46
C GLN A 387 -12.29 -12.29 -11.76
N SER A 388 -13.40 -12.26 -11.00
CA SER A 388 -14.59 -13.09 -11.27
C SER A 388 -15.23 -12.76 -12.62
N LEU A 389 -15.40 -11.48 -12.94
CA LEU A 389 -15.92 -11.02 -14.23
C LEU A 389 -15.03 -11.48 -15.39
N LEU A 390 -13.71 -11.33 -15.28
CA LEU A 390 -12.76 -11.84 -16.28
C LEU A 390 -12.88 -13.36 -16.44
N ASN A 391 -12.97 -14.10 -15.34
CA ASN A 391 -13.11 -15.55 -15.40
C ASN A 391 -14.41 -15.97 -16.12
N LYS A 392 -15.53 -15.30 -15.86
CA LYS A 392 -16.80 -15.53 -16.57
C LYS A 392 -16.68 -15.19 -18.04
N ALA A 393 -16.08 -14.03 -18.37
CA ALA A 393 -15.86 -13.59 -19.73
C ALA A 393 -15.13 -14.65 -20.57
N PHE A 394 -14.02 -15.18 -20.08
CA PHE A 394 -13.19 -16.15 -20.81
C PHE A 394 -13.63 -17.62 -20.66
N LYS A 395 -14.72 -17.85 -19.95
CA LYS A 395 -15.47 -19.13 -19.97
C LYS A 395 -16.70 -19.08 -20.87
N GLY A 396 -17.09 -17.88 -21.34
CA GLY A 396 -18.32 -17.67 -22.09
C GLY A 396 -19.58 -17.68 -21.23
N GLU A 397 -19.46 -17.20 -20.00
CA GLU A 397 -20.53 -17.13 -18.99
C GLU A 397 -21.06 -15.70 -18.75
N LEU A 398 -20.64 -14.73 -19.57
CA LEU A 398 -21.15 -13.34 -19.57
C LEU A 398 -22.33 -13.16 -20.52
#